data_579817c16a46f0dfe2390801cab72abc
#
_entry.id   579817c16a46f0dfe2390801cab72abc
#
_cell.length_a   1.000
_cell.length_b   1.000
_cell.length_c   1.000
_cell.angle_alpha   90.00
_cell.angle_beta   90.00
_cell.angle_gamma   90.00
#
_symmetry.space_group_name_H-M   'P 1'
#
loop_
_entity.id
_entity.type
_entity.pdbx_description
1 polymer ?
#
loop_
_entity_poly.entity_id
_entity_poly.type
_entity_poly.pdbx_seq_one_letter_code
_entity_poly.pdbx_strand_id
1 'polypeptide(L)'
;MYCLFEYANKNNYSLQINPASYVNPDHLHYFKFIGRFIAMALYHGKFIYSGFTMPFYKRMLNRKLTMKDIESIDPEFYNSLIWLRDNNVEECGLEMFFSVDFELLGKLLTGL
;
A
#
# COMPACT_ATOMS: atom_id res chain seq x y z
N MET A 1 8.88 9.67 -16.02
CA MET A 1 8.14 9.74 -14.76
C MET A 1 8.49 8.53 -13.90
N TYR A 2 8.74 8.76 -12.65
CA TYR A 2 9.31 7.74 -11.77
C TYR A 2 8.25 6.97 -10.99
N CYS A 3 7.17 6.62 -11.37
CA CYS A 3 6.12 5.77 -10.77
C CYS A 3 6.43 5.24 -9.36
N LEU A 4 6.88 6.13 -8.46
CA LEU A 4 7.28 5.74 -7.10
C LEU A 4 6.08 5.51 -6.19
N PHE A 5 5.02 6.28 -6.39
CA PHE A 5 3.80 6.20 -5.60
C PHE A 5 2.60 5.96 -6.51
N GLU A 6 1.55 5.42 -5.92
CA GLU A 6 0.27 5.25 -6.59
C GLU A 6 -0.86 5.58 -5.61
N TYR A 7 -2.06 5.77 -6.11
CA TYR A 7 -3.24 5.87 -5.26
C TYR A 7 -3.58 4.51 -4.65
N ALA A 8 -4.05 4.52 -3.40
CA ALA A 8 -4.36 3.29 -2.68
C ALA A 8 -5.41 2.43 -3.39
N ASN A 9 -6.43 3.07 -3.96
CA ASN A 9 -7.38 2.45 -4.88
C ASN A 9 -8.08 3.55 -5.70
N LYS A 10 -8.97 3.17 -6.60
CA LYS A 10 -9.65 4.14 -7.49
C LYS A 10 -10.56 5.13 -6.75
N ASN A 11 -10.98 4.80 -5.52
CA ASN A 11 -11.85 5.63 -4.70
C ASN A 11 -11.13 6.27 -3.51
N ASN A 12 -9.84 5.99 -3.35
CA ASN A 12 -9.03 6.50 -2.25
C ASN A 12 -7.75 7.10 -2.81
N TYR A 13 -7.67 8.42 -2.81
CA TYR A 13 -6.54 9.16 -3.36
C TYR A 13 -5.36 9.31 -2.39
N SER A 14 -5.38 8.59 -1.28
CA SER A 14 -4.19 8.48 -0.44
C SER A 14 -3.07 7.79 -1.19
N LEU A 15 -1.85 8.27 -1.00
CA LEU A 15 -0.68 7.76 -1.71
C LEU A 15 -0.05 6.59 -0.94
N GLN A 16 0.37 5.60 -1.69
CA GLN A 16 1.16 4.47 -1.17
C GLN A 16 2.31 4.17 -2.13
N ILE A 17 3.31 3.42 -1.63
CA ILE A 17 4.42 3.01 -2.48
C ILE A 17 3.89 2.10 -3.59
N ASN A 18 4.26 2.42 -4.84
CA ASN A 18 3.92 1.59 -5.97
C ASN A 18 4.78 0.32 -5.94
N PRO A 19 4.17 -0.88 -5.90
CA PRO A 19 4.93 -2.13 -5.93
C PRO A 19 5.86 -2.27 -7.14
N ALA A 20 5.53 -1.60 -8.25
CA ALA A 20 6.34 -1.62 -9.47
C ALA A 20 7.46 -0.57 -9.47
N SER A 21 7.66 0.17 -8.39
CA SER A 21 8.68 1.23 -8.34
C SER A 21 10.10 0.73 -8.60
N TYR A 22 10.34 -0.56 -8.39
CA TYR A 22 11.66 -1.17 -8.60
C TYR A 22 12.12 -1.13 -10.07
N VAL A 23 11.24 -0.83 -11.02
CA VAL A 23 11.64 -0.64 -12.43
C VAL A 23 12.57 0.57 -12.61
N ASN A 24 12.57 1.50 -11.64
CA ASN A 24 13.51 2.60 -11.61
C ASN A 24 14.82 2.12 -10.99
N PRO A 25 15.98 2.26 -11.68
CA PRO A 25 17.25 1.75 -11.15
C PRO A 25 17.61 2.31 -9.78
N ASP A 26 17.26 3.57 -9.53
CA ASP A 26 17.61 4.26 -8.29
C ASP A 26 16.42 4.42 -7.34
N HIS A 27 15.43 3.52 -7.39
CA HIS A 27 14.19 3.67 -6.62
C HIS A 27 14.44 3.82 -5.11
N LEU A 28 15.36 3.04 -4.55
CA LEU A 28 15.68 3.14 -3.11
C LEU A 28 16.32 4.48 -2.76
N HIS A 29 17.14 5.02 -3.64
CA HIS A 29 17.76 6.33 -3.45
C HIS A 29 16.70 7.44 -3.41
N TYR A 30 15.73 7.40 -4.32
CA TYR A 30 14.62 8.35 -4.34
C TYR A 30 13.75 8.24 -3.10
N PHE A 31 13.44 7.04 -2.64
CA PHE A 31 12.68 6.86 -1.41
C PHE A 31 13.43 7.36 -0.19
N LYS A 32 14.74 7.18 -0.15
CA LYS A 32 15.57 7.73 0.93
C LYS A 32 15.51 9.25 0.95
N PHE A 33 15.57 9.88 -0.22
CA PHE A 33 15.42 11.33 -0.35
C PHE A 33 14.05 11.79 0.17
N ILE A 34 12.99 11.12 -0.24
CA ILE A 34 11.63 11.47 0.18
C ILE A 34 11.48 11.31 1.69
N GLY A 35 12.00 10.24 2.27
CA GLY A 35 11.98 10.03 3.71
C GLY A 35 12.70 11.13 4.48
N ARG A 36 13.86 11.55 4.00
CA ARG A 36 14.59 12.68 4.59
C ARG A 36 13.81 13.98 4.46
N PHE A 37 13.18 14.21 3.32
CA PHE A 37 12.38 15.40 3.09
C PHE A 37 11.20 15.47 4.08
N ILE A 38 10.50 14.36 4.28
CA ILE A 38 9.39 14.27 5.23
C ILE A 38 9.89 14.53 6.66
N ALA A 39 11.02 13.94 7.03
CA ALA A 39 11.61 14.14 8.35
C ALA A 39 12.01 15.60 8.59
N MET A 40 12.54 16.26 7.57
CA MET A 40 12.88 17.70 7.65
C MET A 40 11.62 18.54 7.86
N ALA A 41 10.54 18.23 7.14
CA ALA A 41 9.29 18.96 7.31
C ALA A 41 8.76 18.80 8.74
N LEU A 42 8.81 17.58 9.29
CA LEU A 42 8.40 17.33 10.67
C LEU A 42 9.27 18.08 11.67
N TYR A 43 10.58 18.07 11.48
CA TYR A 43 11.51 18.77 12.36
C TYR A 43 11.26 20.28 12.38
N HIS A 44 10.97 20.88 11.23
CA HIS A 44 10.74 22.31 11.09
C HIS A 44 9.27 22.72 11.34
N GLY A 45 8.41 21.81 11.72
CA GLY A 45 6.99 22.09 11.96
C GLY A 45 6.23 22.51 10.72
N LYS A 46 6.62 22.04 9.54
CA LYS A 46 5.98 22.36 8.27
C LYS A 46 5.04 21.25 7.84
N PHE A 47 3.99 21.63 7.10
CA PHE A 47 3.04 20.67 6.55
C PHE A 47 3.44 20.25 5.14
N ILE A 48 3.20 18.97 4.83
CA ILE A 48 3.31 18.44 3.48
C ILE A 48 1.89 18.11 3.03
N TYR A 49 1.46 18.72 1.92
CA TYR A 49 0.11 18.54 1.38
C TYR A 49 0.04 17.28 0.50
N SER A 50 0.41 16.15 1.07
CA SER A 50 0.24 14.85 0.43
C SER A 50 -0.28 13.89 1.48
N GLY A 51 -1.42 13.27 1.21
CA GLY A 51 -1.98 12.27 2.10
C GLY A 51 -1.39 10.90 1.77
N PHE A 52 -0.70 10.29 2.71
CA PHE A 52 -0.27 8.90 2.58
C PHE A 52 -1.25 7.98 3.33
N THR A 53 -1.16 6.68 3.08
CA THR A 53 -2.01 5.72 3.78
C THR A 53 -1.55 5.51 5.22
N MET A 54 -2.45 5.01 6.08
CA MET A 54 -2.11 4.69 7.46
C MET A 54 -0.98 3.65 7.55
N PRO A 55 -0.97 2.56 6.75
CA PRO A 55 0.16 1.64 6.76
C PRO A 55 1.50 2.30 6.43
N PHE A 56 1.52 3.26 5.50
CA PHE A 56 2.73 4.00 5.16
C PHE A 56 3.28 4.71 6.40
N TYR A 57 2.44 5.47 7.09
CA TYR A 57 2.87 6.18 8.30
C TYR A 57 3.30 5.22 9.41
N LYS A 58 2.56 4.13 9.60
CA LYS A 58 2.91 3.13 10.60
C LYS A 58 4.27 2.50 10.33
N ARG A 59 4.56 2.19 9.07
CA ARG A 59 5.87 1.63 8.70
C ARG A 59 6.99 2.62 8.94
N MET A 60 6.78 3.90 8.67
CA MET A 60 7.77 4.94 8.97
C MET A 60 8.06 5.04 10.47
N LEU A 61 7.05 4.85 11.31
CA LEU A 61 7.16 4.93 12.76
C LEU A 61 7.51 3.58 13.40
N ASN A 62 7.78 2.58 12.57
CA ASN A 62 8.06 1.21 13.01
C ASN A 62 6.92 0.63 13.88
N ARG A 63 5.68 0.97 13.55
CA ARG A 63 4.49 0.45 14.20
C ARG A 63 4.01 -0.81 13.50
N LYS A 64 3.39 -1.70 14.27
CA LYS A 64 2.86 -2.95 13.75
C LYS A 64 1.60 -2.69 12.91
N LEU A 65 1.53 -3.30 11.73
CA LEU A 65 0.33 -3.27 10.89
C LEU A 65 -0.69 -4.26 11.41
N THR A 66 -1.97 -3.88 11.26
CA THR A 66 -3.11 -4.72 11.64
C THR A 66 -4.06 -4.84 10.47
N MET A 67 -4.96 -5.83 10.54
CA MET A 67 -5.98 -6.00 9.51
C MET A 67 -6.89 -4.77 9.38
N LYS A 68 -7.11 -4.05 10.47
CA LYS A 68 -7.92 -2.82 10.45
C LYS A 68 -7.30 -1.72 9.60
N ASP A 69 -5.99 -1.73 9.39
CA ASP A 69 -5.33 -0.77 8.52
C ASP A 69 -5.78 -0.91 7.07
N ILE A 70 -6.21 -2.11 6.67
CA ILE A 70 -6.77 -2.36 5.33
C ILE A 70 -8.08 -1.62 5.14
N GLU A 71 -8.89 -1.49 6.20
CA GLU A 71 -10.16 -0.75 6.14
C GLU A 71 -9.95 0.70 5.70
N SER A 72 -8.87 1.32 6.16
CA SER A 72 -8.55 2.71 5.81
C SER A 72 -8.12 2.87 4.35
N ILE A 73 -7.68 1.80 3.70
CA ILE A 73 -7.24 1.80 2.30
C ILE A 73 -8.39 1.37 1.39
N ASP A 74 -8.99 0.22 1.68
CA ASP A 74 -9.98 -0.42 0.84
C ASP A 74 -11.02 -1.12 1.72
N PRO A 75 -12.13 -0.44 2.04
CA PRO A 75 -13.18 -1.02 2.87
C PRO A 75 -13.80 -2.29 2.30
N GLU A 76 -13.93 -2.40 0.98
CA GLU A 76 -14.50 -3.60 0.34
C GLU A 76 -13.60 -4.81 0.56
N PHE A 77 -12.30 -4.63 0.35
CA PHE A 77 -11.33 -5.70 0.58
C PHE A 77 -11.29 -6.09 2.06
N TYR A 78 -11.34 -5.10 2.96
CA TYR A 78 -11.41 -5.37 4.39
C TYR A 78 -12.64 -6.20 4.75
N ASN A 79 -13.81 -5.83 4.24
CA ASN A 79 -15.04 -6.57 4.52
C ASN A 79 -14.98 -8.00 3.97
N SER A 80 -14.36 -8.20 2.82
CA SER A 80 -14.15 -9.54 2.26
C SER A 80 -13.26 -10.39 3.17
N LEU A 81 -12.21 -9.81 3.73
CA LEU A 81 -11.32 -10.51 4.66
C LEU A 81 -12.03 -10.86 5.96
N ILE A 82 -12.87 -9.95 6.49
CA ILE A 82 -13.67 -10.23 7.68
C ILE A 82 -14.64 -11.38 7.42
N TRP A 83 -15.28 -11.38 6.26
CA TRP A 83 -16.17 -12.47 5.87
C TRP A 83 -15.42 -13.81 5.84
N LEU A 84 -14.22 -13.84 5.24
CA LEU A 84 -13.38 -15.04 5.19
C LEU A 84 -13.00 -15.54 6.58
N ARG A 85 -12.69 -14.64 7.49
CA ARG A 85 -12.37 -14.99 8.88
C ARG A 85 -13.54 -15.67 9.59
N ASP A 86 -14.75 -15.18 9.33
CA ASP A 86 -15.94 -15.58 10.06
C ASP A 86 -16.71 -16.73 9.40
N ASN A 87 -16.28 -17.22 8.23
CA ASN A 87 -16.95 -18.26 7.47
C ASN A 87 -15.97 -19.36 7.05
N ASN A 88 -16.48 -20.58 6.91
CA ASN A 88 -15.68 -21.70 6.43
C ASN A 88 -15.62 -21.69 4.90
N VAL A 89 -14.45 -21.39 4.35
CA VAL A 89 -14.22 -21.26 2.91
C VAL A 89 -14.45 -22.59 2.19
N GLU A 90 -14.07 -23.71 2.80
CA GLU A 90 -14.28 -25.05 2.21
C GLU A 90 -15.76 -25.36 2.05
N GLU A 91 -16.57 -25.06 3.07
CA GLU A 91 -18.02 -25.27 3.03
C GLU A 91 -18.68 -24.36 1.98
N CYS A 92 -18.13 -23.19 1.73
CA CYS A 92 -18.65 -22.27 0.73
C CYS A 92 -18.22 -22.62 -0.71
N GLY A 93 -17.34 -23.61 -0.89
CA GLY A 93 -16.89 -24.04 -2.21
C GLY A 93 -15.98 -23.03 -2.91
N LEU A 94 -15.35 -22.16 -2.17
CA LEU A 94 -14.45 -21.14 -2.73
C LEU A 94 -13.04 -21.69 -2.86
N GLU A 95 -12.37 -21.31 -3.97
CA GLU A 95 -10.95 -21.55 -4.16
C GLU A 95 -10.17 -20.27 -3.86
N MET A 96 -9.14 -20.41 -3.02
CA MET A 96 -8.32 -19.28 -2.59
C MET A 96 -6.86 -19.57 -2.88
N PHE A 97 -6.12 -18.53 -3.30
CA PHE A 97 -4.70 -18.61 -3.60
C PHE A 97 -3.95 -17.53 -2.86
N PHE A 98 -2.73 -17.83 -2.38
CA PHE A 98 -1.80 -16.85 -1.83
C PHE A 98 -1.04 -16.15 -2.96
N SER A 99 -1.79 -15.57 -3.90
CA SER A 99 -1.20 -14.87 -5.03
C SER A 99 -1.90 -13.55 -5.27
N VAL A 100 -1.15 -12.58 -5.76
CA VAL A 100 -1.66 -11.25 -6.08
C VAL A 100 -1.25 -10.90 -7.51
N ASP A 101 -2.24 -10.49 -8.30
CA ASP A 101 -1.98 -9.99 -9.65
C ASP A 101 -1.72 -8.49 -9.59
N PHE A 102 -0.69 -8.04 -10.30
CA PHE A 102 -0.40 -6.62 -10.42
C PHE A 102 0.06 -6.27 -11.82
N GLU A 103 -0.14 -5.02 -12.18
CA GLU A 103 0.21 -4.51 -13.50
C GLU A 103 1.59 -3.84 -13.45
N LEU A 104 2.47 -4.21 -14.36
CA LEU A 104 3.78 -3.62 -14.53
C LEU A 104 3.95 -3.19 -15.99
N LEU A 105 4.05 -1.88 -16.23
CA LEU A 105 4.24 -1.30 -17.55
C LEU A 105 3.22 -1.84 -18.58
N GLY A 106 1.97 -1.96 -18.16
CA GLY A 106 0.88 -2.46 -19.01
C GLY A 106 0.82 -3.98 -19.14
N LYS A 107 1.64 -4.72 -18.40
CA LYS A 107 1.61 -6.18 -18.37
C LYS A 107 1.10 -6.66 -17.02
N LEU A 108 0.17 -7.63 -17.05
CA LEU A 108 -0.31 -8.27 -15.84
C LEU A 108 0.68 -9.34 -15.39
N LEU A 109 1.13 -9.23 -14.14
CA LEU A 109 2.02 -10.20 -13.51
C LEU A 109 1.36 -10.78 -12.26
N THR A 110 1.68 -12.04 -11.93
CA THR A 110 1.21 -12.69 -10.71
C THR A 110 2.36 -12.79 -9.72
N GLY A 111 2.12 -12.30 -8.48
CA GLY A 111 3.07 -12.40 -7.37
C GLY A 111 2.49 -13.17 -6.20
N LEU A 112 3.37 -13.66 -5.33
CA LEU A 112 3.00 -14.36 -4.10
C LEU A 112 3.22 -13.48 -2.87
#